data_a1e65ee35990ff1ebf7dd563205266da
#
_entry.id   a1e65ee35990ff1ebf7dd563205266da
#
_cell.length_a   1.000
_cell.length_b   1.000
_cell.length_c   1.000
_cell.angle_alpha   90.00
_cell.angle_beta   90.00
_cell.angle_gamma   90.00
#
_symmetry.space_group_name_H-M   'P 1'
#
loop_
_entity.id
_entity.type
_entity.pdbx_description
1 polymer ?
#
loop_
_entity_poly.entity_id
_entity_poly.type
_entity_poly.pdbx_seq_one_letter_code
_entity_poly.pdbx_strand_id
1 'polypeptide(L)'
;MLEKFLKQTKFSSQEDFIKNFRINVPENFNFGYDVVDEWARIAPEKKALCWTNEQDHHIDFTFADIKRESDKTAAFFLSLGIKRGDMVMLILKRRYEFWFSIIALHKIGAVCIPATHLLTEKDIIYRCNAADIKMIVAVGEEPVIGHIDRSIADSPNLKYRVS
;
A
#
# COMPACT_ATOMS: atom_id res chain seq x y z
N MET A 1 -1.50 -4.46 -21.56
CA MET A 1 -1.50 -4.72 -20.09
C MET A 1 -2.52 -5.80 -19.71
N LEU A 2 -3.82 -5.63 -19.99
CA LEU A 2 -4.85 -6.61 -19.62
C LEU A 2 -4.61 -8.01 -20.22
N GLU A 3 -4.14 -8.07 -21.45
CA GLU A 3 -3.84 -9.31 -22.18
C GLU A 3 -2.77 -10.19 -21.50
N LYS A 4 -1.96 -9.58 -20.61
CA LYS A 4 -0.99 -10.32 -19.78
C LYS A 4 -1.68 -11.20 -18.73
N PHE A 5 -2.85 -10.77 -18.24
CA PHE A 5 -3.55 -11.39 -17.12
C PHE A 5 -4.91 -11.97 -17.49
N LEU A 6 -5.45 -11.62 -18.65
CA LEU A 6 -6.74 -12.10 -19.13
C LEU A 6 -6.58 -12.88 -20.42
N LYS A 7 -7.17 -14.06 -20.48
CA LYS A 7 -7.22 -14.86 -21.73
C LYS A 7 -8.08 -14.22 -22.80
N GLN A 8 -9.10 -13.46 -22.38
CA GLN A 8 -10.03 -12.74 -23.23
C GLN A 8 -10.33 -11.38 -22.61
N THR A 9 -10.25 -10.30 -23.41
CA THR A 9 -10.46 -8.92 -22.95
C THR A 9 -11.73 -8.28 -23.49
N LYS A 10 -12.40 -8.92 -24.44
CA LYS A 10 -13.67 -8.47 -25.04
C LYS A 10 -14.70 -9.59 -24.96
N PHE A 11 -15.91 -9.25 -24.57
CA PHE A 11 -17.02 -10.18 -24.39
C PHE A 11 -18.23 -9.65 -25.14
N SER A 12 -18.97 -10.56 -25.79
CA SER A 12 -20.14 -10.22 -26.61
C SER A 12 -21.42 -10.00 -25.79
N SER A 13 -21.48 -10.61 -24.61
CA SER A 13 -22.61 -10.51 -23.69
C SER A 13 -22.17 -10.76 -22.22
N GLN A 14 -23.08 -10.54 -21.28
CA GLN A 14 -22.85 -10.87 -19.88
C GLN A 14 -22.67 -12.40 -19.68
N GLU A 15 -23.41 -13.21 -20.40
CA GLU A 15 -23.29 -14.67 -20.34
C GLU A 15 -21.92 -15.13 -20.86
N ASP A 16 -21.47 -14.54 -21.97
CA ASP A 16 -20.12 -14.77 -22.49
C ASP A 16 -19.05 -14.39 -21.47
N PHE A 17 -19.19 -13.22 -20.81
CA PHE A 17 -18.27 -12.82 -19.72
C PHE A 17 -18.26 -13.84 -18.58
N ILE A 18 -19.42 -14.20 -18.03
CA ILE A 18 -19.52 -15.17 -16.92
C ILE A 18 -18.88 -16.53 -17.29
N LYS A 19 -19.11 -16.98 -18.50
CA LYS A 19 -18.61 -18.27 -19.01
C LYS A 19 -17.11 -18.26 -19.26
N ASN A 20 -16.57 -17.17 -19.83
CA ASN A 20 -15.24 -17.15 -20.44
C ASN A 20 -14.22 -16.24 -19.72
N PHE A 21 -14.67 -15.43 -18.73
CA PHE A 21 -13.73 -14.62 -17.95
C PHE A 21 -12.81 -15.53 -17.12
N ARG A 22 -11.51 -15.44 -17.40
CA ARG A 22 -10.47 -16.17 -16.67
C ARG A 22 -9.29 -15.27 -16.45
N ILE A 23 -8.85 -15.19 -15.20
CA ILE A 23 -7.62 -14.48 -14.82
C ILE A 23 -6.48 -15.47 -14.83
N ASN A 24 -5.39 -15.12 -15.50
CA ASN A 24 -4.13 -15.84 -15.47
C ASN A 24 -3.20 -15.11 -14.50
N VAL A 25 -3.01 -15.67 -13.31
CA VAL A 25 -2.10 -15.10 -12.30
C VAL A 25 -0.80 -15.90 -12.34
N PRO A 26 0.35 -15.26 -12.69
CA PRO A 26 1.65 -15.93 -12.62
C PRO A 26 1.95 -16.42 -11.19
N GLU A 27 2.69 -17.50 -11.05
CA GLU A 27 3.06 -18.11 -9.76
C GLU A 27 3.75 -17.09 -8.83
N ASN A 28 4.63 -16.28 -9.39
CA ASN A 28 5.38 -15.24 -8.64
C ASN A 28 4.79 -13.83 -8.85
N PHE A 29 3.46 -13.73 -8.98
CA PHE A 29 2.80 -12.44 -9.20
C PHE A 29 3.07 -11.47 -8.04
N ASN A 30 3.49 -10.24 -8.40
CA ASN A 30 3.64 -9.13 -7.47
C ASN A 30 3.02 -7.86 -8.08
N PHE A 31 1.98 -7.34 -7.44
CA PHE A 31 1.24 -6.17 -7.95
C PHE A 31 2.15 -4.96 -8.20
N GLY A 32 3.12 -4.71 -7.31
CA GLY A 32 4.06 -3.59 -7.46
C GLY A 32 4.88 -3.70 -8.74
N TYR A 33 5.43 -4.89 -9.03
CA TYR A 33 6.26 -5.11 -10.19
C TYR A 33 5.46 -5.40 -11.47
N ASP A 34 4.50 -6.34 -11.39
CA ASP A 34 3.80 -6.83 -12.58
C ASP A 34 2.74 -5.87 -13.12
N VAL A 35 2.25 -4.95 -12.28
CA VAL A 35 1.23 -3.96 -12.68
C VAL A 35 1.82 -2.56 -12.66
N VAL A 36 2.28 -2.07 -11.51
CA VAL A 36 2.68 -0.66 -11.36
C VAL A 36 3.95 -0.36 -12.15
N ASP A 37 5.01 -1.13 -11.94
CA ASP A 37 6.28 -0.93 -12.62
C ASP A 37 6.18 -1.25 -14.13
N GLU A 38 5.33 -2.20 -14.50
CA GLU A 38 5.07 -2.47 -15.91
C GLU A 38 4.36 -1.29 -16.60
N TRP A 39 3.40 -0.62 -15.94
CA TRP A 39 2.84 0.63 -16.44
C TRP A 39 3.90 1.75 -16.54
N ALA A 40 4.79 1.86 -15.56
CA ALA A 40 5.90 2.81 -15.62
C ALA A 40 6.85 2.53 -16.80
N ARG A 41 7.00 1.24 -17.18
CA ARG A 41 7.82 0.83 -18.33
C ARG A 41 7.16 1.15 -19.68
N ILE A 42 5.86 0.86 -19.83
CA ILE A 42 5.17 0.97 -21.15
C ILE A 42 4.58 2.35 -21.41
N ALA A 43 4.23 3.10 -20.35
CA ALA A 43 3.63 4.43 -20.43
C ALA A 43 4.04 5.28 -19.21
N PRO A 44 5.33 5.66 -19.07
CA PRO A 44 5.85 6.32 -17.87
C PRO A 44 5.10 7.61 -17.52
N GLU A 45 4.75 8.41 -18.51
CA GLU A 45 4.07 9.69 -18.35
C GLU A 45 2.55 9.58 -18.14
N LYS A 46 2.01 8.36 -18.20
CA LYS A 46 0.59 8.16 -17.96
C LYS A 46 0.25 8.50 -16.51
N LYS A 47 -0.79 9.31 -16.31
CA LYS A 47 -1.32 9.66 -14.98
C LYS A 47 -1.76 8.39 -14.24
N ALA A 48 -1.22 8.19 -13.04
CA ALA A 48 -1.50 7.06 -12.17
C ALA A 48 -2.35 7.45 -10.96
N LEU A 49 -2.11 8.64 -10.41
CA LEU A 49 -2.80 9.15 -9.22
C LEU A 49 -3.01 10.66 -9.38
N CYS A 50 -4.19 11.10 -9.04
CA CYS A 50 -4.56 12.50 -8.89
C CYS A 50 -4.92 12.72 -7.41
N TRP A 51 -4.18 13.56 -6.73
CA TRP A 51 -4.40 13.87 -5.33
C TRP A 51 -4.79 15.32 -5.15
N THR A 52 -5.76 15.56 -4.28
CA THR A 52 -6.18 16.90 -3.88
C THR A 52 -6.49 16.94 -2.40
N ASN A 53 -6.37 18.11 -1.78
CA ASN A 53 -6.72 18.34 -0.39
C ASN A 53 -7.84 19.40 -0.24
N GLU A 54 -8.20 19.71 0.99
CA GLU A 54 -9.28 20.67 1.32
C GLU A 54 -8.90 22.14 1.00
N GLN A 55 -7.63 22.41 0.74
CA GLN A 55 -7.11 23.72 0.31
C GLN A 55 -6.95 23.82 -1.21
N ASP A 56 -7.58 22.92 -1.97
CA ASP A 56 -7.49 22.85 -3.43
C ASP A 56 -6.05 22.65 -3.97
N HIS A 57 -5.12 22.19 -3.13
CA HIS A 57 -3.83 21.75 -3.65
C HIS A 57 -4.03 20.49 -4.47
N HIS A 58 -3.49 20.49 -5.68
CA HIS A 58 -3.59 19.40 -6.63
C HIS A 58 -2.21 18.91 -7.04
N ILE A 59 -2.01 17.59 -7.01
CA ILE A 59 -0.80 16.93 -7.49
C ILE A 59 -1.19 15.73 -8.34
N ASP A 60 -0.68 15.70 -9.55
CA ASP A 60 -0.76 14.55 -10.44
C ASP A 60 0.57 13.76 -10.37
N PHE A 61 0.46 12.47 -10.14
CA PHE A 61 1.59 11.53 -10.20
C PHE A 61 1.45 10.64 -11.42
N THR A 62 2.53 10.51 -12.17
CA THR A 62 2.65 9.56 -13.28
C THR A 62 2.99 8.15 -12.74
N PHE A 63 2.90 7.12 -13.60
CA PHE A 63 3.38 5.79 -13.22
C PHE A 63 4.88 5.77 -12.96
N ALA A 64 5.67 6.59 -13.66
CA ALA A 64 7.09 6.77 -13.37
C ALA A 64 7.33 7.33 -11.96
N ASP A 65 6.52 8.31 -11.54
CA ASP A 65 6.60 8.87 -10.19
C ASP A 65 6.24 7.84 -9.12
N ILE A 66 5.13 7.12 -9.32
CA ILE A 66 4.69 6.08 -8.37
C ILE A 66 5.77 5.00 -8.23
N LYS A 67 6.37 4.56 -9.35
CA LYS A 67 7.47 3.60 -9.31
C LYS A 67 8.64 4.16 -8.49
N ARG A 68 9.12 5.37 -8.83
CA ARG A 68 10.27 6.01 -8.16
C ARG A 68 10.04 6.15 -6.65
N GLU A 69 8.89 6.69 -6.25
CA GLU A 69 8.61 6.94 -4.84
C GLU A 69 8.36 5.63 -4.06
N SER A 70 7.70 4.65 -4.67
CA SER A 70 7.54 3.34 -4.02
C SER A 70 8.85 2.56 -3.92
N ASP A 71 9.80 2.71 -4.85
CA ASP A 71 11.12 2.11 -4.76
C ASP A 71 11.94 2.72 -3.61
N LYS A 72 11.91 4.06 -3.44
CA LYS A 72 12.53 4.75 -2.30
C LYS A 72 11.92 4.30 -0.97
N THR A 73 10.60 4.23 -0.91
CA THR A 73 9.87 3.80 0.29
C THR A 73 10.20 2.34 0.63
N ALA A 74 10.29 1.46 -0.37
CA ALA A 74 10.69 0.06 -0.19
C ALA A 74 12.12 -0.04 0.38
N ALA A 75 13.06 0.72 -0.19
CA ALA A 75 14.44 0.76 0.32
C ALA A 75 14.50 1.26 1.78
N PHE A 76 13.71 2.28 2.12
CA PHE A 76 13.60 2.77 3.49
C PHE A 76 13.05 1.70 4.43
N PHE A 77 11.96 1.01 4.09
CA PHE A 77 11.40 -0.06 4.91
C PHE A 77 12.38 -1.23 5.11
N LEU A 78 13.09 -1.61 4.03
CA LEU A 78 14.15 -2.63 4.12
C LEU A 78 15.29 -2.20 5.04
N SER A 79 15.69 -0.91 5.02
CA SER A 79 16.74 -0.39 5.92
C SER A 79 16.37 -0.45 7.40
N LEU A 80 15.07 -0.38 7.71
CA LEU A 80 14.51 -0.60 9.06
C LEU A 80 14.38 -2.09 9.41
N GLY A 81 14.71 -3.01 8.49
CA GLY A 81 14.62 -4.45 8.71
C GLY A 81 13.21 -5.03 8.54
N ILE A 82 12.32 -4.34 7.82
CA ILE A 82 11.06 -4.92 7.34
C ILE A 82 11.36 -5.90 6.20
N LYS A 83 10.74 -7.07 6.22
CA LYS A 83 10.98 -8.13 5.26
C LYS A 83 9.67 -8.81 4.86
N ARG A 84 9.76 -9.73 3.91
CA ARG A 84 8.62 -10.53 3.45
C ARG A 84 7.89 -11.17 4.62
N GLY A 85 6.57 -11.01 4.65
CA GLY A 85 5.68 -11.53 5.68
C GLY A 85 5.53 -10.66 6.91
N ASP A 86 6.36 -9.61 7.11
CA ASP A 86 6.18 -8.68 8.22
C ASP A 86 4.88 -7.87 8.05
N MET A 87 4.18 -7.64 9.14
CA MET A 87 2.94 -6.86 9.17
C MET A 87 3.24 -5.39 9.41
N VAL A 88 2.69 -4.52 8.55
CA VAL A 88 2.86 -3.06 8.63
C VAL A 88 1.50 -2.37 8.57
N MET A 89 1.16 -1.62 9.62
CA MET A 89 -0.08 -0.83 9.66
C MET A 89 0.14 0.57 9.08
N LEU A 90 -0.78 1.00 8.20
CA LEU A 90 -0.77 2.33 7.60
C LEU A 90 -1.95 3.16 8.13
N ILE A 91 -1.66 4.26 8.85
CA ILE A 91 -2.65 5.22 9.38
C ILE A 91 -2.39 6.59 8.72
N LEU A 92 -2.54 6.69 7.42
CA LEU A 92 -2.08 7.82 6.61
C LEU A 92 -3.21 8.75 6.12
N LYS A 93 -4.44 8.58 6.65
CA LYS A 93 -5.59 9.39 6.21
C LYS A 93 -5.73 9.37 4.68
N ARG A 94 -5.86 10.57 4.07
CA ARG A 94 -5.93 10.76 2.61
C ARG A 94 -4.61 11.26 2.02
N ARG A 95 -3.47 10.90 2.62
CA ARG A 95 -2.14 11.28 2.13
C ARG A 95 -1.76 10.44 0.91
N TYR A 96 -1.08 11.04 -0.07
CA TYR A 96 -0.58 10.31 -1.25
C TYR A 96 0.53 9.32 -0.89
N GLU A 97 1.25 9.53 0.21
CA GLU A 97 2.26 8.62 0.75
C GLU A 97 1.69 7.24 1.11
N PHE A 98 0.37 7.14 1.31
CA PHE A 98 -0.31 5.86 1.46
C PHE A 98 -0.09 4.95 0.24
N TRP A 99 -0.19 5.52 -0.97
CA TRP A 99 -0.02 4.76 -2.20
C TRP A 99 1.43 4.34 -2.43
N PHE A 100 2.40 5.19 -2.09
CA PHE A 100 3.82 4.82 -2.13
C PHE A 100 4.11 3.70 -1.15
N SER A 101 3.59 3.79 0.06
CA SER A 101 3.79 2.81 1.13
C SER A 101 3.18 1.45 0.80
N ILE A 102 1.91 1.40 0.35
CA ILE A 102 1.25 0.13 0.03
C ILE A 102 1.95 -0.60 -1.12
N ILE A 103 2.36 0.15 -2.16
CA ILE A 103 3.07 -0.44 -3.31
C ILE A 103 4.47 -0.90 -2.89
N ALA A 104 5.16 -0.13 -2.05
CA ALA A 104 6.45 -0.52 -1.48
C ALA A 104 6.35 -1.84 -0.69
N LEU A 105 5.32 -1.97 0.16
CA LEU A 105 5.08 -3.20 0.93
C LEU A 105 4.78 -4.39 0.02
N HIS A 106 4.00 -4.19 -1.06
CA HIS A 106 3.79 -5.24 -2.07
C HIS A 106 5.12 -5.68 -2.70
N LYS A 107 5.99 -4.72 -3.10
CA LYS A 107 7.30 -5.02 -3.73
C LYS A 107 8.17 -5.90 -2.83
N ILE A 108 8.26 -5.58 -1.55
CA ILE A 108 9.08 -6.35 -0.60
C ILE A 108 8.38 -7.59 -0.04
N GLY A 109 7.10 -7.81 -0.41
CA GLY A 109 6.31 -8.95 0.06
C GLY A 109 5.89 -8.86 1.52
N ALA A 110 5.88 -7.67 2.11
CA ALA A 110 5.31 -7.41 3.43
C ALA A 110 3.78 -7.26 3.34
N VAL A 111 3.10 -7.45 4.45
CA VAL A 111 1.64 -7.36 4.54
C VAL A 111 1.23 -5.96 4.97
N CYS A 112 0.45 -5.30 4.15
CA CYS A 112 -0.13 -3.99 4.45
C CYS A 112 -1.45 -4.15 5.21
N ILE A 113 -1.59 -3.45 6.34
CA ILE A 113 -2.82 -3.35 7.12
C ILE A 113 -3.30 -1.90 7.11
N PRO A 114 -4.14 -1.50 6.14
CA PRO A 114 -4.72 -0.16 6.14
C PRO A 114 -5.62 0.06 7.35
N ALA A 115 -5.48 1.21 8.01
CA ALA A 115 -6.25 1.53 9.19
C ALA A 115 -6.71 2.99 9.21
N THR A 116 -7.85 3.24 9.85
CA THR A 116 -8.39 4.57 10.02
C THR A 116 -7.62 5.36 11.09
N HIS A 117 -7.56 6.66 10.93
CA HIS A 117 -7.02 7.59 11.93
C HIS A 117 -7.92 7.77 13.17
N LEU A 118 -9.10 7.15 13.16
CA LEU A 118 -10.04 7.18 14.29
C LEU A 118 -9.75 6.08 15.32
N LEU A 119 -8.72 5.25 15.12
CA LEU A 119 -8.34 4.24 16.08
C LEU A 119 -7.89 4.89 17.40
N THR A 120 -8.42 4.37 18.49
CA THR A 120 -7.97 4.70 19.83
C THR A 120 -6.74 3.86 20.20
N GLU A 121 -6.07 4.23 21.30
CA GLU A 121 -4.97 3.44 21.87
C GLU A 121 -5.35 1.95 22.03
N LYS A 122 -6.51 1.67 22.60
CA LYS A 122 -7.01 0.31 22.81
C LYS A 122 -7.17 -0.46 21.49
N ASP A 123 -7.65 0.20 20.43
CA ASP A 123 -7.82 -0.41 19.12
C ASP A 123 -6.46 -0.73 18.49
N ILE A 124 -5.46 0.14 18.69
CA ILE A 124 -4.09 -0.05 18.20
C ILE A 124 -3.44 -1.24 18.90
N ILE A 125 -3.49 -1.30 20.23
CA ILE A 125 -2.98 -2.42 21.03
C ILE A 125 -3.58 -3.73 20.54
N TYR A 126 -4.91 -3.78 20.43
CA TYR A 126 -5.59 -4.99 19.94
C TYR A 126 -5.07 -5.45 18.58
N ARG A 127 -4.98 -4.53 17.61
CA ARG A 127 -4.53 -4.86 16.25
C ARG A 127 -3.06 -5.26 16.21
N CYS A 128 -2.21 -4.55 16.95
CA CYS A 128 -0.79 -4.87 17.04
C CYS A 128 -0.56 -6.29 17.56
N ASN A 129 -1.29 -6.71 18.59
CA ASN A 129 -1.16 -8.03 19.17
C ASN A 129 -1.85 -9.12 18.35
N ALA A 130 -3.02 -8.82 17.73
CA ALA A 130 -3.76 -9.80 16.94
C ALA A 130 -3.07 -10.15 15.60
N ALA A 131 -2.28 -9.23 15.04
CA ALA A 131 -1.62 -9.41 13.76
C ALA A 131 -0.08 -9.34 13.83
N ASP A 132 0.51 -9.34 15.01
CA ASP A 132 1.97 -9.24 15.20
C ASP A 132 2.59 -8.08 14.42
N ILE A 133 1.94 -6.90 14.50
CA ILE A 133 2.37 -5.72 13.74
C ILE A 133 3.75 -5.28 14.19
N LYS A 134 4.67 -5.21 13.24
CA LYS A 134 6.07 -4.84 13.47
C LYS A 134 6.33 -3.34 13.29
N MET A 135 5.58 -2.69 12.42
CA MET A 135 5.73 -1.26 12.12
C MET A 135 4.38 -0.58 11.95
N ILE A 136 4.27 0.65 12.43
CA ILE A 136 3.18 1.57 12.09
C ILE A 136 3.76 2.75 11.32
N VAL A 137 3.16 3.07 10.18
CA VAL A 137 3.40 4.31 9.43
C VAL A 137 2.15 5.17 9.57
N ALA A 138 2.29 6.35 10.13
CA ALA A 138 1.15 7.21 10.47
C ALA A 138 1.37 8.68 10.09
N VAL A 139 0.28 9.44 10.04
CA VAL A 139 0.40 10.90 9.99
C VAL A 139 0.99 11.44 11.29
N GLY A 140 1.87 12.45 11.18
CA GLY A 140 2.50 13.13 12.31
C GLY A 140 1.57 14.10 13.06
N GLU A 141 0.32 13.72 13.32
CA GLU A 141 -0.72 14.60 13.85
C GLU A 141 -1.38 14.01 15.09
N GLU A 142 -1.72 14.87 16.07
CA GLU A 142 -2.59 14.48 17.17
C GLU A 142 -4.05 14.27 16.69
N PRO A 143 -4.83 13.38 17.32
CA PRO A 143 -4.46 12.50 18.44
C PRO A 143 -3.77 11.18 18.02
N VAL A 144 -3.50 10.97 16.72
CA VAL A 144 -3.00 9.69 16.16
C VAL A 144 -1.66 9.31 16.79
N ILE A 145 -0.70 10.24 16.81
CA ILE A 145 0.62 9.99 17.39
C ILE A 145 0.51 9.65 18.87
N GLY A 146 -0.25 10.42 19.64
CA GLY A 146 -0.42 10.18 21.06
C GLY A 146 -1.06 8.82 21.37
N HIS A 147 -2.00 8.36 20.55
CA HIS A 147 -2.58 7.00 20.68
C HIS A 147 -1.56 5.90 20.37
N ILE A 148 -0.73 6.11 19.33
CA ILE A 148 0.34 5.15 18.99
C ILE A 148 1.38 5.10 20.10
N ASP A 149 1.84 6.24 20.60
CA ASP A 149 2.88 6.31 21.65
C ASP A 149 2.46 5.59 22.92
N ARG A 150 1.21 5.78 23.36
CA ARG A 150 0.68 5.09 24.54
C ARG A 150 0.48 3.59 24.32
N SER A 151 0.28 3.16 23.06
CA SER A 151 0.09 1.74 22.75
C SER A 151 1.39 0.91 22.77
N ILE A 152 2.57 1.54 22.74
CA ILE A 152 3.86 0.86 22.57
C ILE A 152 4.12 -0.13 23.70
N ALA A 153 3.87 0.27 24.96
CA ALA A 153 4.15 -0.57 26.14
C ALA A 153 3.39 -1.91 26.10
N ASP A 154 2.18 -1.92 25.55
CA ASP A 154 1.30 -3.08 25.46
C ASP A 154 1.33 -3.76 24.09
N SER A 155 2.28 -3.38 23.22
CA SER A 155 2.44 -3.90 21.86
C SER A 155 3.87 -4.43 21.63
N PRO A 156 4.26 -5.56 22.22
CA PRO A 156 5.65 -6.02 22.31
C PRO A 156 6.31 -6.31 20.95
N ASN A 157 5.53 -6.60 19.91
CA ASN A 157 6.04 -6.85 18.57
C ASN A 157 6.22 -5.57 17.74
N LEU A 158 5.66 -4.44 18.18
CA LEU A 158 5.78 -3.14 17.51
C LEU A 158 7.19 -2.55 17.74
N LYS A 159 8.03 -2.59 16.70
CA LYS A 159 9.43 -2.15 16.75
C LYS A 159 9.64 -0.75 16.20
N TYR A 160 8.82 -0.35 15.23
CA TYR A 160 9.02 0.89 14.50
C TYR A 160 7.74 1.71 14.42
N ARG A 161 7.89 3.01 14.67
CA ARG A 161 6.90 4.03 14.38
C ARG A 161 7.53 5.03 13.42
N VAL A 162 6.87 5.29 12.33
CA VAL A 162 7.27 6.24 11.27
C VAL A 162 6.14 7.26 11.09
N SER A 163 6.48 8.55 11.07
CA SER A 163 5.54 9.64 10.85
C SER A 163 6.17 10.76 10.00
#